data_64f5c5281ade06a22fdcfa3419a1955c
#
_entry.id   64f5c5281ade06a22fdcfa3419a1955c
#
_cell.length_a   1.000
_cell.length_b   1.000
_cell.length_c   1.000
_cell.angle_alpha   90.00
_cell.angle_beta   90.00
_cell.angle_gamma   90.00
#
_symmetry.space_group_name_H-M   'P 1'
#
loop_
_entity.id
_entity.type
_entity.pdbx_description
1 polymer ?
#
loop_
_entity_poly.entity_id
_entity_poly.type
_entity_poly.pdbx_seq_one_letter_code
_entity_poly.pdbx_strand_id
1 'polypeptide(L)'
;MKQRVCLFSHGVALRHISLLFIVIATACQPAAVSLSSPTVSVPDVIAPTRMPAPAVPTQTLIPTPTLTIDELLFPYTIEGLRQHDFNSGTIHIRSVLNESDRFTSYLIDYPSDGLTITGVMQVPVGEGPFPVILMNHGFFSRSVYNPGDGTDRASAFLAEYGYITLASDYRSWGGSDIGNSFFYSGLVIDVINLLNVIPSIKAADPERVGMWGHSMGGGITMKVLTIDQRINAAVLYSPVSADFADIIERWGPGCLGDTAQGELIVGCNSSDVIPETLPREMQDAYFFAASDTDTLKKISPYYYLDSVSVPVQIHYGTEDGQYLSGTPPQWSVKLTQGLRDAGKQAELYQYEGEGHSFIGQPWFDFMGRTLRFFDQYVKNKD
;
A
#
# COMPACT_ATOMS: atom_id res chain seq x y z
N MET A 1 -23.01 62.50 -9.80
CA MET A 1 -24.08 61.87 -8.98
C MET A 1 -23.46 60.81 -8.08
N LYS A 2 -23.43 61.06 -6.78
CA LYS A 2 -22.87 60.18 -5.77
C LYS A 2 -23.95 59.22 -5.33
N GLN A 3 -23.69 57.91 -5.35
CA GLN A 3 -24.50 56.94 -4.57
C GLN A 3 -23.61 56.18 -3.61
N ARG A 4 -24.02 56.20 -2.35
CA ARG A 4 -23.40 55.59 -1.19
C ARG A 4 -23.79 54.12 -1.14
N VAL A 5 -22.83 53.28 -0.83
CA VAL A 5 -23.05 51.86 -0.46
C VAL A 5 -23.10 51.75 1.07
N CYS A 6 -24.19 51.25 1.61
CA CYS A 6 -24.36 50.94 3.03
C CYS A 6 -23.75 49.55 3.35
N LEU A 7 -22.83 49.52 4.31
CA LEU A 7 -22.36 48.33 4.97
C LEU A 7 -23.37 47.93 6.09
N PHE A 8 -23.88 46.71 6.07
CA PHE A 8 -24.52 46.10 7.21
C PHE A 8 -23.58 45.05 7.82
N SER A 9 -23.12 45.34 9.03
CA SER A 9 -22.44 44.41 9.91
C SER A 9 -23.49 43.69 10.76
N HIS A 10 -23.55 42.37 10.70
CA HIS A 10 -24.26 41.56 11.69
C HIS A 10 -23.21 40.83 12.54
N GLY A 11 -23.03 41.32 13.78
CA GLY A 11 -22.29 40.63 14.82
C GLY A 11 -23.19 39.53 15.41
N VAL A 12 -22.71 38.29 15.41
CA VAL A 12 -23.29 37.18 16.17
C VAL A 12 -22.48 37.00 17.44
N ALA A 13 -23.12 37.28 18.56
CA ALA A 13 -22.55 37.07 19.91
C ALA A 13 -22.62 35.58 20.28
N LEU A 14 -21.46 34.96 20.50
CA LEU A 14 -21.36 33.64 21.13
C LEU A 14 -21.63 33.75 22.63
N ARG A 15 -22.73 33.17 23.10
CA ARG A 15 -22.96 32.92 24.52
C ARG A 15 -22.34 31.58 24.91
N HIS A 16 -21.35 31.60 25.77
CA HIS A 16 -20.83 30.42 26.47
C HIS A 16 -21.88 29.92 27.48
N ILE A 17 -22.33 28.70 27.31
CA ILE A 17 -23.06 27.93 28.32
C ILE A 17 -22.11 26.88 28.87
N SER A 18 -21.62 27.13 30.07
CA SER A 18 -20.87 26.13 30.85
C SER A 18 -21.85 25.20 31.53
N LEU A 19 -21.94 23.96 31.10
CA LEU A 19 -22.63 22.90 31.84
C LEU A 19 -21.65 22.21 32.78
N LEU A 20 -21.90 22.42 34.07
CA LEU A 20 -21.22 21.79 35.19
C LEU A 20 -21.85 20.40 35.39
N PHE A 21 -21.17 19.31 35.03
CA PHE A 21 -21.60 17.97 35.40
C PHE A 21 -21.03 17.59 36.74
N ILE A 22 -21.92 17.51 37.77
CA ILE A 22 -21.62 16.93 39.06
C ILE A 22 -21.76 15.42 38.95
N VAL A 23 -20.65 14.69 39.02
CA VAL A 23 -20.65 13.21 39.12
C VAL A 23 -20.72 12.86 40.60
N ILE A 24 -21.87 12.31 41.02
CA ILE A 24 -22.05 11.73 42.36
C ILE A 24 -21.59 10.26 42.23
N ALA A 25 -20.42 9.96 42.78
CA ALA A 25 -19.93 8.61 42.96
C ALA A 25 -20.54 7.97 44.20
N THR A 26 -21.51 7.09 44.04
CA THR A 26 -21.99 6.20 45.10
C THR A 26 -21.09 4.95 45.15
N ALA A 27 -20.26 4.90 46.19
CA ALA A 27 -19.48 3.71 46.49
C ALA A 27 -20.38 2.63 47.16
N CYS A 28 -20.62 1.53 46.47
CA CYS A 28 -21.13 0.30 47.08
C CYS A 28 -19.94 -0.56 47.52
N GLN A 29 -19.76 -0.72 48.82
CA GLN A 29 -18.88 -1.73 49.38
C GLN A 29 -19.60 -3.11 49.40
N PRO A 30 -19.00 -4.21 48.97
CA PRO A 30 -19.55 -5.52 49.20
C PRO A 30 -19.24 -6.00 50.62
N ALA A 31 -20.29 -6.39 51.34
CA ALA A 31 -20.15 -7.03 52.65
C ALA A 31 -19.47 -8.39 52.56
N ALA A 32 -18.42 -8.60 53.31
CA ALA A 32 -17.74 -9.88 53.46
C ALA A 32 -18.63 -10.86 54.27
N VAL A 33 -19.17 -11.89 53.66
CA VAL A 33 -19.81 -13.00 54.36
C VAL A 33 -18.73 -14.03 54.69
N SER A 34 -18.47 -14.18 55.98
CA SER A 34 -17.60 -15.22 56.56
C SER A 34 -18.38 -16.55 56.60
N LEU A 35 -18.04 -17.48 55.72
CA LEU A 35 -18.53 -18.85 55.79
C LEU A 35 -17.52 -19.70 56.58
N SER A 36 -17.89 -20.08 57.79
CA SER A 36 -17.18 -21.07 58.58
C SER A 36 -17.46 -22.47 58.02
N SER A 37 -16.44 -23.13 57.51
CA SER A 37 -16.52 -24.53 57.10
C SER A 37 -16.40 -25.48 58.31
N PRO A 38 -17.23 -26.51 58.41
CA PRO A 38 -17.07 -27.53 59.43
C PRO A 38 -15.87 -28.43 59.10
N THR A 39 -15.01 -28.62 60.08
CA THR A 39 -13.88 -29.56 60.03
C THR A 39 -14.40 -30.98 60.16
N VAL A 40 -14.35 -31.74 59.05
CA VAL A 40 -14.60 -33.22 59.10
C VAL A 40 -13.22 -33.87 59.18
N SER A 41 -13.00 -34.57 60.30
CA SER A 41 -11.82 -35.47 60.51
C SER A 41 -11.96 -36.72 59.68
N VAL A 42 -11.07 -36.91 58.71
CA VAL A 42 -10.97 -38.16 57.91
C VAL A 42 -9.92 -39.01 58.52
N PRO A 43 -10.19 -40.34 58.72
CA PRO A 43 -9.21 -41.28 59.30
C PRO A 43 -8.05 -41.50 58.33
N ASP A 44 -6.83 -41.67 58.87
CA ASP A 44 -5.59 -41.96 58.18
C ASP A 44 -5.72 -43.19 57.25
N VAL A 45 -5.73 -42.91 55.92
CA VAL A 45 -5.59 -43.99 54.94
C VAL A 45 -4.09 -44.13 54.64
N ILE A 46 -3.56 -45.32 54.96
CA ILE A 46 -2.18 -45.69 54.63
C ILE A 46 -1.99 -45.62 53.14
N ALA A 47 -1.15 -44.66 52.69
CA ALA A 47 -0.84 -44.40 51.27
C ALA A 47 -0.05 -45.64 50.73
N PRO A 48 -0.40 -46.19 49.57
CA PRO A 48 0.42 -47.22 48.89
C PRO A 48 1.74 -46.57 48.41
N THR A 49 2.85 -47.27 48.68
CA THR A 49 4.20 -46.88 48.25
C THR A 49 4.22 -46.72 46.74
N ARG A 50 4.35 -45.46 46.28
CA ARG A 50 4.44 -45.15 44.84
C ARG A 50 5.79 -45.61 44.31
N MET A 51 5.79 -46.58 43.40
CA MET A 51 6.98 -46.89 42.60
C MET A 51 7.42 -45.66 41.81
N PRO A 52 8.73 -45.36 41.70
CA PRO A 52 9.20 -44.27 40.88
C PRO A 52 8.78 -44.53 39.43
N ALA A 53 8.10 -43.53 38.82
CA ALA A 53 7.79 -43.57 37.41
C ALA A 53 9.08 -43.62 36.58
N PRO A 54 9.13 -44.39 35.47
CA PRO A 54 10.29 -44.40 34.61
C PRO A 54 10.58 -42.95 34.13
N ALA A 55 11.87 -42.57 34.21
CA ALA A 55 12.31 -41.25 33.73
C ALA A 55 11.94 -41.11 32.24
N VAL A 56 11.04 -40.15 31.93
CA VAL A 56 10.77 -39.76 30.56
C VAL A 56 12.06 -39.14 30.03
N PRO A 57 12.61 -39.60 28.91
CA PRO A 57 13.78 -38.99 28.34
C PRO A 57 13.50 -37.50 28.05
N THR A 58 14.26 -36.61 28.67
CA THR A 58 14.22 -35.19 28.40
C THR A 58 14.64 -35.00 26.93
N GLN A 59 13.67 -34.69 26.07
CA GLN A 59 14.02 -34.28 24.71
C GLN A 59 14.87 -33.03 24.81
N THR A 60 16.14 -33.15 24.43
CA THR A 60 17.03 -32.00 24.24
C THR A 60 16.44 -31.20 23.10
N LEU A 61 15.85 -30.05 23.41
CA LEU A 61 15.41 -29.09 22.38
C LEU A 61 16.67 -28.69 21.59
N ILE A 62 16.75 -29.12 20.33
CA ILE A 62 17.75 -28.63 19.40
C ILE A 62 17.40 -27.15 19.22
N PRO A 63 18.30 -26.20 19.54
CA PRO A 63 17.99 -24.79 19.35
C PRO A 63 17.70 -24.58 17.85
N THR A 64 16.57 -23.98 17.53
CA THR A 64 16.27 -23.53 16.18
C THR A 64 17.36 -22.54 15.78
N PRO A 65 18.03 -22.71 14.63
CA PRO A 65 19.07 -21.78 14.20
C PRO A 65 18.45 -20.36 14.10
N THR A 66 19.09 -19.41 14.74
CA THR A 66 18.71 -18.00 14.61
C THR A 66 19.06 -17.54 13.21
N LEU A 67 18.08 -17.02 12.45
CA LEU A 67 18.32 -16.48 11.12
C LEU A 67 19.26 -15.27 11.20
N THR A 68 20.13 -15.14 10.22
CA THR A 68 20.96 -13.95 10.03
C THR A 68 20.12 -12.76 9.55
N ILE A 69 20.62 -11.54 9.69
CA ILE A 69 19.95 -10.34 9.18
C ILE A 69 19.69 -10.46 7.66
N ASP A 70 20.65 -10.96 6.90
CA ASP A 70 20.48 -11.17 5.46
C ASP A 70 19.36 -12.18 5.14
N GLU A 71 19.23 -13.26 5.89
CA GLU A 71 18.15 -14.23 5.73
C GLU A 71 16.78 -13.65 6.12
N LEU A 72 16.72 -12.83 7.18
CA LEU A 72 15.50 -12.13 7.59
C LEU A 72 15.02 -11.10 6.55
N LEU A 73 15.95 -10.41 5.90
CA LEU A 73 15.66 -9.36 4.93
C LEU A 73 15.50 -9.86 3.50
N PHE A 74 15.97 -11.06 3.18
CA PHE A 74 15.94 -11.62 1.83
C PHE A 74 14.55 -11.55 1.16
N PRO A 75 13.43 -11.87 1.84
CA PRO A 75 12.10 -11.80 1.23
C PRO A 75 11.68 -10.39 0.75
N TYR A 76 12.33 -9.34 1.25
CA TYR A 76 12.03 -7.94 0.92
C TYR A 76 12.96 -7.36 -0.15
N THR A 77 14.00 -8.08 -0.53
CA THR A 77 14.92 -7.71 -1.62
C THR A 77 14.26 -7.95 -2.99
N ILE A 78 14.81 -7.32 -4.04
CA ILE A 78 14.37 -7.59 -5.42
C ILE A 78 14.55 -9.07 -5.77
N GLU A 79 15.68 -9.65 -5.39
CA GLU A 79 15.95 -11.06 -5.68
C GLU A 79 15.06 -12.02 -4.90
N GLY A 80 14.77 -11.71 -3.63
CA GLY A 80 13.83 -12.47 -2.82
C GLY A 80 12.40 -12.43 -3.39
N LEU A 81 11.97 -11.25 -3.87
CA LEU A 81 10.67 -11.10 -4.52
C LEU A 81 10.59 -11.83 -5.88
N ARG A 82 11.69 -11.91 -6.63
CA ARG A 82 11.75 -12.73 -7.86
C ARG A 82 11.58 -14.22 -7.60
N GLN A 83 11.94 -14.69 -6.40
CA GLN A 83 11.83 -16.09 -5.97
C GLN A 83 10.57 -16.34 -5.13
N HIS A 84 9.74 -15.31 -4.92
CA HIS A 84 8.52 -15.41 -4.15
C HIS A 84 7.48 -16.28 -4.88
N ASP A 85 6.78 -17.14 -4.13
CA ASP A 85 5.68 -17.98 -4.65
C ASP A 85 4.37 -17.17 -4.62
N PHE A 86 4.13 -16.40 -5.67
CA PHE A 86 2.94 -15.56 -5.77
C PHE A 86 1.66 -16.40 -5.92
N ASN A 87 0.61 -16.00 -5.20
CA ASN A 87 -0.67 -16.67 -5.24
C ASN A 87 -1.31 -16.63 -6.63
N SER A 88 -2.01 -17.69 -6.98
CA SER A 88 -3.05 -17.71 -8.00
C SER A 88 -4.42 -17.69 -7.34
N GLY A 89 -5.44 -17.20 -8.03
CA GLY A 89 -6.79 -17.15 -7.47
C GLY A 89 -7.79 -16.54 -8.43
N THR A 90 -8.91 -16.09 -7.87
CA THR A 90 -9.98 -15.42 -8.62
C THR A 90 -10.37 -14.12 -7.94
N ILE A 91 -10.79 -13.15 -8.74
CA ILE A 91 -11.46 -11.94 -8.25
C ILE A 91 -12.90 -12.30 -7.84
N HIS A 92 -13.31 -11.77 -6.68
CA HIS A 92 -14.70 -11.82 -6.25
C HIS A 92 -15.30 -10.41 -6.29
N ILE A 93 -16.44 -10.27 -6.96
CA ILE A 93 -17.23 -9.03 -6.94
C ILE A 93 -18.06 -9.02 -5.66
N ARG A 94 -17.82 -8.01 -4.81
CA ARG A 94 -18.58 -7.80 -3.57
C ARG A 94 -19.86 -7.01 -3.78
N SER A 95 -19.74 -5.93 -4.56
CA SER A 95 -20.90 -5.06 -4.86
C SER A 95 -20.63 -4.20 -6.08
N VAL A 96 -21.70 -3.68 -6.68
CA VAL A 96 -21.63 -2.59 -7.65
C VAL A 96 -21.51 -1.28 -6.87
N LEU A 97 -20.50 -0.46 -7.20
CA LEU A 97 -20.29 0.87 -6.62
C LEU A 97 -20.96 1.96 -7.43
N ASN A 98 -20.88 1.86 -8.76
CA ASN A 98 -21.48 2.80 -9.68
C ASN A 98 -21.73 2.12 -11.03
N GLU A 99 -22.82 2.51 -11.70
CA GLU A 99 -23.16 2.07 -13.05
C GLU A 99 -23.46 3.30 -13.91
N SER A 100 -22.86 3.36 -15.09
CA SER A 100 -23.02 4.42 -16.06
C SER A 100 -23.22 3.84 -17.47
N ASP A 101 -23.48 4.68 -18.46
CA ASP A 101 -23.53 4.31 -19.88
C ASP A 101 -22.14 4.05 -20.49
N ARG A 102 -21.05 4.29 -19.74
CA ARG A 102 -19.67 4.13 -20.21
C ARG A 102 -18.96 2.95 -19.55
N PHE A 103 -19.13 2.74 -18.26
CA PHE A 103 -18.50 1.65 -17.50
C PHE A 103 -19.27 1.37 -16.21
N THR A 104 -19.04 0.19 -15.64
CA THR A 104 -19.53 -0.20 -14.30
C THR A 104 -18.35 -0.34 -13.35
N SER A 105 -18.45 0.23 -12.15
CA SER A 105 -17.48 0.11 -11.06
C SER A 105 -17.91 -0.92 -10.04
N TYR A 106 -17.01 -1.77 -9.61
CA TYR A 106 -17.22 -2.84 -8.65
C TYR A 106 -16.25 -2.74 -7.49
N LEU A 107 -16.75 -2.95 -6.28
CA LEU A 107 -15.91 -3.34 -5.15
C LEU A 107 -15.56 -4.81 -5.32
N ILE A 108 -14.29 -5.12 -5.25
CA ILE A 108 -13.76 -6.48 -5.42
C ILE A 108 -12.94 -6.91 -4.21
N ASP A 109 -12.65 -8.20 -4.13
CA ASP A 109 -11.54 -8.74 -3.36
C ASP A 109 -10.81 -9.86 -4.09
N TYR A 110 -9.59 -10.14 -3.65
CA TYR A 110 -8.75 -11.20 -4.17
C TYR A 110 -7.75 -11.69 -3.10
N PRO A 111 -7.25 -12.95 -3.21
CA PRO A 111 -6.28 -13.49 -2.27
C PRO A 111 -4.86 -12.96 -2.52
N SER A 112 -4.12 -12.68 -1.44
CA SER A 112 -2.70 -12.30 -1.48
C SER A 112 -1.97 -12.79 -0.23
N ASP A 113 -1.13 -13.82 -0.36
CA ASP A 113 -0.32 -14.40 0.73
C ASP A 113 -1.11 -14.71 2.00
N GLY A 114 -2.27 -15.35 1.83
CA GLY A 114 -3.15 -15.68 2.93
C GLY A 114 -4.01 -14.52 3.45
N LEU A 115 -3.85 -13.32 2.88
CA LEU A 115 -4.68 -12.15 3.13
C LEU A 115 -5.78 -12.04 2.08
N THR A 116 -6.87 -11.38 2.46
CA THR A 116 -7.90 -10.90 1.54
C THR A 116 -7.66 -9.41 1.27
N ILE A 117 -7.37 -9.07 0.04
CA ILE A 117 -7.12 -7.68 -0.37
C ILE A 117 -8.34 -7.16 -1.13
N THR A 118 -8.84 -5.98 -0.73
CA THR A 118 -9.92 -5.30 -1.44
C THR A 118 -9.39 -4.39 -2.55
N GLY A 119 -10.28 -3.93 -3.40
CA GLY A 119 -9.95 -3.01 -4.48
C GLY A 119 -11.16 -2.61 -5.29
N VAL A 120 -10.92 -1.79 -6.31
CA VAL A 120 -11.94 -1.33 -7.25
C VAL A 120 -11.60 -1.80 -8.65
N MET A 121 -12.58 -2.42 -9.31
CA MET A 121 -12.53 -2.77 -10.72
C MET A 121 -13.54 -1.93 -11.50
N GLN A 122 -13.10 -1.32 -12.60
CA GLN A 122 -14.02 -0.68 -13.55
C GLN A 122 -13.96 -1.42 -14.87
N VAL A 123 -15.14 -1.79 -15.38
CA VAL A 123 -15.29 -2.56 -16.62
C VAL A 123 -16.05 -1.72 -17.64
N PRO A 124 -15.48 -1.43 -18.81
CA PRO A 124 -16.15 -0.71 -19.90
C PRO A 124 -17.43 -1.39 -20.34
N VAL A 125 -18.42 -0.61 -20.81
CA VAL A 125 -19.58 -1.13 -21.51
C VAL A 125 -19.17 -1.57 -22.92
N GLY A 126 -19.56 -2.76 -23.33
CA GLY A 126 -19.28 -3.33 -24.66
C GLY A 126 -18.82 -4.78 -24.62
N GLU A 127 -18.38 -5.26 -25.78
CA GLU A 127 -17.86 -6.62 -25.93
C GLU A 127 -16.32 -6.61 -25.76
N GLY A 128 -15.83 -7.37 -24.76
CA GLY A 128 -14.40 -7.59 -24.56
C GLY A 128 -13.81 -8.62 -25.57
N PRO A 129 -12.58 -9.09 -25.36
CA PRO A 129 -11.77 -8.82 -24.16
C PRO A 129 -11.10 -7.44 -24.21
N PHE A 130 -11.15 -6.74 -23.07
CA PHE A 130 -10.55 -5.41 -22.92
C PHE A 130 -9.11 -5.50 -22.37
N PRO A 131 -8.20 -4.61 -22.81
CA PRO A 131 -6.90 -4.44 -22.16
C PRO A 131 -7.09 -3.95 -20.72
N VAL A 132 -6.13 -4.27 -19.85
CA VAL A 132 -6.20 -4.01 -18.41
C VAL A 132 -5.12 -3.01 -18.00
N ILE A 133 -5.47 -2.07 -17.12
CA ILE A 133 -4.48 -1.21 -16.44
C ILE A 133 -4.57 -1.46 -14.94
N LEU A 134 -3.47 -1.91 -14.35
CA LEU A 134 -3.30 -1.94 -12.90
C LEU A 134 -3.04 -0.52 -12.41
N MET A 135 -3.81 -0.08 -11.41
CA MET A 135 -3.82 1.29 -10.91
C MET A 135 -3.27 1.31 -9.49
N ASN A 136 -2.09 1.89 -9.31
CA ASN A 136 -1.37 1.93 -8.04
C ASN A 136 -1.49 3.31 -7.40
N HIS A 137 -2.20 3.41 -6.27
CA HIS A 137 -2.44 4.66 -5.56
C HIS A 137 -1.23 5.14 -4.74
N GLY A 138 -1.20 6.44 -4.44
CA GLY A 138 -0.23 7.06 -3.54
C GLY A 138 -0.53 6.77 -2.07
N PHE A 139 0.32 7.32 -1.17
CA PHE A 139 0.07 7.20 0.26
C PHE A 139 -1.16 7.99 0.70
N PHE A 140 -2.00 7.35 1.48
CA PHE A 140 -3.09 7.93 2.26
C PHE A 140 -2.99 7.46 3.71
N SER A 141 -3.41 8.29 4.65
CA SER A 141 -3.67 7.79 5.99
C SER A 141 -4.76 6.72 5.93
N ARG A 142 -4.52 5.57 6.56
CA ARG A 142 -5.44 4.42 6.50
C ARG A 142 -6.82 4.75 7.04
N SER A 143 -6.90 5.64 8.02
CA SER A 143 -8.14 6.07 8.67
C SER A 143 -9.08 6.89 7.78
N VAL A 144 -8.59 7.47 6.68
CA VAL A 144 -9.38 8.31 5.76
C VAL A 144 -9.49 7.73 4.36
N TYR A 145 -8.79 6.64 4.06
CA TYR A 145 -8.80 6.01 2.76
C TYR A 145 -10.12 5.25 2.51
N ASN A 146 -10.67 5.45 1.34
CA ASN A 146 -11.79 4.66 0.83
C ASN A 146 -11.34 3.88 -0.41
N PRO A 147 -11.94 2.70 -0.70
CA PRO A 147 -11.57 1.90 -1.85
C PRO A 147 -11.53 2.70 -3.16
N GLY A 148 -10.37 2.65 -3.84
CA GLY A 148 -10.11 3.34 -5.09
C GLY A 148 -9.60 4.78 -4.97
N ASP A 149 -9.52 5.37 -3.76
CA ASP A 149 -8.96 6.72 -3.57
C ASP A 149 -7.57 6.86 -4.22
N GLY A 150 -7.33 8.02 -4.82
CA GLY A 150 -6.07 8.36 -5.48
C GLY A 150 -5.88 7.77 -6.89
N THR A 151 -6.74 6.84 -7.31
CA THR A 151 -6.78 6.32 -8.68
C THR A 151 -8.11 6.58 -9.39
N ASP A 152 -9.18 6.87 -8.66
CA ASP A 152 -10.57 6.98 -9.11
C ASP A 152 -10.74 7.81 -10.37
N ARG A 153 -10.16 9.01 -10.41
CA ARG A 153 -10.26 9.92 -11.56
C ARG A 153 -9.53 9.39 -12.80
N ALA A 154 -8.34 8.81 -12.64
CA ALA A 154 -7.57 8.24 -13.74
C ALA A 154 -8.19 6.92 -14.21
N SER A 155 -8.67 6.09 -13.27
CA SER A 155 -9.38 4.85 -13.56
C SER A 155 -10.65 5.09 -14.37
N ALA A 156 -11.49 6.04 -13.96
CA ALA A 156 -12.70 6.40 -14.70
C ALA A 156 -12.38 6.89 -16.11
N PHE A 157 -11.38 7.77 -16.24
CA PHE A 157 -10.93 8.25 -17.56
C PHE A 157 -10.52 7.08 -18.47
N LEU A 158 -9.67 6.16 -17.99
CA LEU A 158 -9.21 5.02 -18.81
C LEU A 158 -10.35 4.04 -19.11
N ALA A 159 -11.28 3.82 -18.18
CA ALA A 159 -12.45 2.97 -18.39
C ALA A 159 -13.38 3.53 -19.49
N GLU A 160 -13.57 4.85 -19.56
CA GLU A 160 -14.32 5.50 -20.65
C GLU A 160 -13.69 5.27 -22.02
N TYR A 161 -12.37 5.05 -22.08
CA TYR A 161 -11.62 4.76 -23.30
C TYR A 161 -11.39 3.27 -23.55
N GLY A 162 -12.12 2.38 -22.87
CA GLY A 162 -12.17 0.95 -23.17
C GLY A 162 -11.04 0.14 -22.52
N TYR A 163 -10.56 0.55 -21.36
CA TYR A 163 -9.67 -0.24 -20.51
C TYR A 163 -10.41 -0.75 -19.30
N ILE A 164 -10.21 -2.00 -18.93
CA ILE A 164 -10.51 -2.43 -17.56
C ILE A 164 -9.44 -1.80 -16.66
N THR A 165 -9.86 -1.16 -15.56
CA THR A 165 -8.94 -0.68 -14.53
C THR A 165 -9.10 -1.51 -13.26
N LEU A 166 -7.98 -1.89 -12.66
CA LEU A 166 -7.90 -2.66 -11.43
C LEU A 166 -7.04 -1.89 -10.42
N ALA A 167 -7.68 -1.31 -9.42
CA ALA A 167 -7.03 -0.59 -8.33
C ALA A 167 -7.03 -1.47 -7.08
N SER A 168 -5.85 -1.89 -6.62
CA SER A 168 -5.69 -2.54 -5.31
C SER A 168 -5.79 -1.50 -4.20
N ASP A 169 -6.50 -1.80 -3.12
CA ASP A 169 -6.42 -0.99 -1.90
C ASP A 169 -5.11 -1.27 -1.13
N TYR A 170 -4.38 -2.33 -1.49
CA TYR A 170 -3.25 -2.94 -0.78
C TYR A 170 -3.61 -3.45 0.62
N ARG A 171 -2.74 -4.28 1.19
CA ARG A 171 -2.82 -4.70 2.60
C ARG A 171 -2.83 -3.50 3.53
N SER A 172 -3.65 -3.56 4.56
CA SER A 172 -3.84 -2.54 5.59
C SER A 172 -4.58 -1.27 5.14
N TRP A 173 -5.08 -1.17 3.89
CA TRP A 173 -5.94 -0.08 3.42
C TRP A 173 -7.34 -0.58 3.05
N GLY A 174 -8.31 0.33 3.12
CA GLY A 174 -9.70 0.03 2.76
C GLY A 174 -10.30 -1.11 3.58
N GLY A 175 -10.84 -2.09 2.90
CA GLY A 175 -11.39 -3.31 3.50
C GLY A 175 -10.43 -4.50 3.52
N SER A 176 -9.16 -4.28 3.19
CA SER A 176 -8.13 -5.33 3.14
C SER A 176 -7.69 -5.79 4.53
N ASP A 177 -7.25 -7.04 4.60
CA ASP A 177 -6.61 -7.57 5.80
C ASP A 177 -5.32 -6.82 6.11
N ILE A 178 -4.95 -6.77 7.40
CA ILE A 178 -3.75 -6.11 7.87
C ILE A 178 -2.53 -6.97 7.58
N GLY A 179 -1.48 -6.35 7.02
CA GLY A 179 -0.23 -7.04 6.71
C GLY A 179 0.97 -6.10 6.67
N ASN A 180 2.16 -6.68 6.78
CA ASN A 180 3.42 -5.94 6.73
C ASN A 180 3.77 -5.54 5.30
N SER A 181 4.31 -4.35 5.14
CA SER A 181 4.65 -3.82 3.83
C SER A 181 6.15 -3.70 3.56
N PHE A 182 6.99 -3.63 4.54
CA PHE A 182 8.45 -3.38 4.53
C PHE A 182 9.04 -3.00 3.17
N PHE A 183 9.48 -1.75 3.06
CA PHE A 183 10.06 -1.22 1.82
C PHE A 183 9.15 -1.45 0.59
N TYR A 184 7.82 -1.31 0.77
CA TYR A 184 6.77 -1.58 -0.23
C TYR A 184 6.66 -3.03 -0.71
N SER A 185 7.44 -3.96 -0.18
CA SER A 185 7.47 -5.34 -0.69
C SER A 185 6.11 -6.04 -0.53
N GLY A 186 5.41 -5.85 0.61
CA GLY A 186 4.06 -6.38 0.78
C GLY A 186 3.06 -5.83 -0.22
N LEU A 187 3.15 -4.52 -0.54
CA LEU A 187 2.28 -3.86 -1.53
C LEU A 187 2.57 -4.37 -2.95
N VAL A 188 3.84 -4.63 -3.26
CA VAL A 188 4.27 -5.25 -4.53
C VAL A 188 3.70 -6.66 -4.67
N ILE A 189 3.73 -7.45 -3.60
CA ILE A 189 3.12 -8.80 -3.57
C ILE A 189 1.62 -8.71 -3.87
N ASP A 190 0.91 -7.75 -3.26
CA ASP A 190 -0.52 -7.57 -3.52
C ASP A 190 -0.80 -7.21 -4.99
N VAL A 191 0.02 -6.35 -5.60
CA VAL A 191 -0.11 -5.97 -7.01
C VAL A 191 0.20 -7.14 -7.96
N ILE A 192 1.22 -7.94 -7.69
CA ILE A 192 1.55 -9.11 -8.52
C ILE A 192 0.47 -10.20 -8.37
N ASN A 193 -0.07 -10.40 -7.16
CA ASN A 193 -1.19 -11.30 -6.96
C ASN A 193 -2.47 -10.80 -7.65
N LEU A 194 -2.72 -9.46 -7.70
CA LEU A 194 -3.79 -8.88 -8.53
C LEU A 194 -3.56 -9.13 -10.03
N LEU A 195 -2.32 -9.05 -10.51
CA LEU A 195 -1.97 -9.42 -11.88
C LEU A 195 -2.28 -10.91 -12.15
N ASN A 196 -2.00 -11.80 -11.19
CA ASN A 196 -2.24 -13.23 -11.31
C ASN A 196 -3.72 -13.61 -11.41
N VAL A 197 -4.63 -12.81 -10.88
CA VAL A 197 -6.07 -13.08 -10.93
C VAL A 197 -6.78 -12.50 -12.16
N ILE A 198 -6.11 -11.69 -12.99
CA ILE A 198 -6.67 -11.12 -14.23
C ILE A 198 -7.30 -12.20 -15.14
N PRO A 199 -6.70 -13.38 -15.35
CA PRO A 199 -7.31 -14.44 -16.18
C PRO A 199 -8.68 -14.93 -15.69
N SER A 200 -9.05 -14.66 -14.43
CA SER A 200 -10.38 -14.98 -13.90
C SER A 200 -11.47 -13.99 -14.34
N ILE A 201 -11.10 -12.84 -14.90
CA ILE A 201 -12.00 -11.79 -15.37
C ILE A 201 -12.37 -12.07 -16.83
N LYS A 202 -13.56 -12.58 -17.08
CA LYS A 202 -14.00 -12.99 -18.43
C LYS A 202 -13.87 -11.88 -19.49
N ALA A 203 -14.05 -10.63 -19.10
CA ALA A 203 -13.98 -9.47 -20.00
C ALA A 203 -12.56 -8.95 -20.22
N ALA A 204 -11.55 -9.44 -19.50
CA ALA A 204 -10.17 -8.97 -19.57
C ALA A 204 -9.34 -9.76 -20.60
N ASP A 205 -8.37 -9.08 -21.19
CA ASP A 205 -7.28 -9.69 -21.96
C ASP A 205 -6.01 -9.74 -21.10
N PRO A 206 -5.60 -10.91 -20.59
CA PRO A 206 -4.45 -11.04 -19.70
C PRO A 206 -3.10 -10.81 -20.40
N GLU A 207 -3.06 -10.78 -21.73
CA GLU A 207 -1.83 -10.51 -22.50
C GLU A 207 -1.63 -9.02 -22.78
N ARG A 208 -2.65 -8.19 -22.54
CA ARG A 208 -2.63 -6.73 -22.74
C ARG A 208 -2.80 -5.99 -21.42
N VAL A 209 -1.70 -5.94 -20.65
CA VAL A 209 -1.70 -5.35 -19.29
C VAL A 209 -0.72 -4.19 -19.22
N GLY A 210 -1.21 -3.01 -18.87
CA GLY A 210 -0.40 -1.85 -18.49
C GLY A 210 -0.43 -1.60 -16.98
N MET A 211 0.42 -0.68 -16.53
CA MET A 211 0.46 -0.26 -15.14
C MET A 211 0.57 1.26 -15.03
N TRP A 212 -0.22 1.84 -14.13
CA TRP A 212 -0.22 3.26 -13.82
C TRP A 212 0.03 3.43 -12.32
N GLY A 213 0.90 4.37 -11.92
CA GLY A 213 1.17 4.60 -10.51
C GLY A 213 1.42 6.07 -10.18
N HIS A 214 0.77 6.56 -9.12
CA HIS A 214 0.94 7.90 -8.58
C HIS A 214 1.74 7.86 -7.28
N SER A 215 2.72 8.77 -7.13
CA SER A 215 3.44 8.93 -5.85
C SER A 215 4.07 7.62 -5.36
N MET A 216 3.70 7.14 -4.17
CA MET A 216 4.04 5.80 -3.64
C MET A 216 3.73 4.70 -4.66
N GLY A 217 2.56 4.77 -5.32
CA GLY A 217 2.16 3.82 -6.37
C GLY A 217 3.11 3.80 -7.57
N GLY A 218 3.77 4.92 -7.87
CA GLY A 218 4.84 4.99 -8.88
C GLY A 218 6.09 4.19 -8.46
N GLY A 219 6.49 4.27 -7.19
CA GLY A 219 7.57 3.45 -6.63
C GLY A 219 7.23 1.96 -6.60
N ILE A 220 5.98 1.61 -6.23
CA ILE A 220 5.47 0.23 -6.29
C ILE A 220 5.53 -0.28 -7.74
N THR A 221 5.04 0.51 -8.70
CA THR A 221 5.10 0.18 -10.13
C THR A 221 6.52 -0.12 -10.57
N MET A 222 7.49 0.75 -10.25
CA MET A 222 8.89 0.49 -10.61
C MET A 222 9.43 -0.79 -9.97
N LYS A 223 9.06 -1.07 -8.72
CA LYS A 223 9.51 -2.31 -8.06
C LYS A 223 8.90 -3.54 -8.74
N VAL A 224 7.62 -3.53 -9.12
CA VAL A 224 6.98 -4.60 -9.90
C VAL A 224 7.70 -4.82 -11.23
N LEU A 225 8.01 -3.76 -11.99
CA LEU A 225 8.69 -3.87 -13.29
C LEU A 225 10.08 -4.52 -13.22
N THR A 226 10.75 -4.49 -12.05
CA THR A 226 12.03 -5.18 -11.87
C THR A 226 11.85 -6.66 -11.49
N ILE A 227 10.63 -7.13 -11.25
CA ILE A 227 10.32 -8.48 -10.77
C ILE A 227 9.54 -9.27 -11.81
N ASP A 228 8.48 -8.66 -12.38
CA ASP A 228 7.52 -9.31 -13.28
C ASP A 228 7.59 -8.72 -14.70
N GLN A 229 7.63 -9.59 -15.70
CA GLN A 229 7.83 -9.22 -17.12
C GLN A 229 6.52 -9.18 -17.93
N ARG A 230 5.36 -9.42 -17.31
CA ARG A 230 4.05 -9.51 -18.02
C ARG A 230 3.42 -8.16 -18.35
N ILE A 231 3.95 -7.06 -17.79
CA ILE A 231 3.47 -5.71 -18.09
C ILE A 231 3.96 -5.28 -19.47
N ASN A 232 3.12 -4.59 -20.24
CA ASN A 232 3.46 -4.13 -21.58
C ASN A 232 3.94 -2.67 -21.64
N ALA A 233 3.47 -1.82 -20.72
CA ALA A 233 3.88 -0.42 -20.58
C ALA A 233 3.55 0.10 -19.20
N ALA A 234 4.29 1.10 -18.72
CA ALA A 234 4.01 1.74 -17.43
C ALA A 234 4.01 3.26 -17.52
N VAL A 235 3.07 3.90 -16.81
CA VAL A 235 2.99 5.34 -16.64
C VAL A 235 3.18 5.68 -15.17
N LEU A 236 4.13 6.56 -14.88
CA LEU A 236 4.46 7.03 -13.53
C LEU A 236 4.10 8.50 -13.42
N TYR A 237 3.29 8.81 -12.44
CA TYR A 237 2.82 10.16 -12.14
C TYR A 237 3.38 10.62 -10.80
N SER A 238 4.24 11.65 -10.83
CA SER A 238 4.91 12.19 -9.64
C SER A 238 5.46 11.07 -8.72
N PRO A 239 6.25 10.10 -9.25
CA PRO A 239 6.63 8.91 -8.49
C PRO A 239 7.55 9.24 -7.32
N VAL A 240 7.46 8.46 -6.25
CA VAL A 240 8.54 8.41 -5.25
C VAL A 240 9.80 7.86 -5.88
N SER A 241 10.97 8.11 -5.25
CA SER A 241 12.24 7.58 -5.76
C SER A 241 12.21 6.07 -5.88
N ALA A 242 12.82 5.55 -6.93
CA ALA A 242 13.11 4.13 -7.08
C ALA A 242 14.30 3.68 -6.20
N ASP A 243 14.98 4.60 -5.54
CA ASP A 243 16.08 4.38 -4.59
C ASP A 243 15.58 4.65 -3.17
N PHE A 244 15.53 3.63 -2.32
CA PHE A 244 15.05 3.78 -0.95
C PHE A 244 15.94 4.68 -0.08
N ALA A 245 17.21 4.88 -0.45
CA ALA A 245 18.07 5.85 0.24
C ALA A 245 17.50 7.27 0.14
N ASP A 246 17.02 7.68 -1.04
CA ASP A 246 16.37 9.00 -1.24
C ASP A 246 15.09 9.13 -0.40
N ILE A 247 14.31 8.05 -0.30
CA ILE A 247 13.05 8.02 0.47
C ILE A 247 13.34 8.20 1.95
N ILE A 248 14.32 7.46 2.47
CA ILE A 248 14.73 7.51 3.87
C ILE A 248 15.37 8.85 4.21
N GLU A 249 16.21 9.41 3.31
CA GLU A 249 16.77 10.74 3.49
C GLU A 249 15.68 11.82 3.66
N ARG A 250 14.59 11.71 2.89
CA ARG A 250 13.52 12.69 2.90
C ARG A 250 12.55 12.53 4.06
N TRP A 251 12.12 11.30 4.35
CA TRP A 251 11.02 11.02 5.29
C TRP A 251 11.43 10.20 6.52
N GLY A 252 12.67 9.73 6.56
CA GLY A 252 13.13 8.80 7.58
C GLY A 252 12.77 7.33 7.28
N PRO A 253 13.19 6.42 8.14
CA PRO A 253 12.75 5.02 8.11
C PRO A 253 11.26 4.92 8.44
N GLY A 254 10.68 3.74 8.25
CA GLY A 254 9.30 3.46 8.62
C GLY A 254 9.01 3.70 10.11
N CYS A 255 7.74 3.89 10.42
CA CYS A 255 7.28 4.16 11.77
C CYS A 255 7.11 2.88 12.57
N LEU A 256 7.65 2.82 13.79
CA LEU A 256 7.28 1.78 14.74
C LEU A 256 5.86 2.07 15.28
N GLY A 257 4.93 1.11 15.19
CA GLY A 257 3.57 1.35 15.63
C GLY A 257 2.58 0.23 15.28
N ASP A 258 1.30 0.57 15.34
CA ASP A 258 0.21 -0.35 15.00
C ASP A 258 -0.28 -0.08 13.57
N THR A 259 -0.11 -1.05 12.67
CA THR A 259 -0.57 -0.96 11.28
C THR A 259 -2.08 -0.79 11.13
N ALA A 260 -2.87 -1.16 12.15
CA ALA A 260 -4.33 -1.03 12.14
C ALA A 260 -4.80 0.41 12.37
N GLN A 261 -4.02 1.25 13.03
CA GLN A 261 -4.46 2.61 13.42
C GLN A 261 -4.49 3.59 12.25
N GLY A 262 -3.65 3.39 11.25
CA GLY A 262 -3.71 4.15 9.99
C GLY A 262 -3.45 5.65 10.11
N GLU A 263 -2.84 6.10 11.20
CA GLU A 263 -2.60 7.51 11.45
C GLU A 263 -1.33 8.03 10.77
N LEU A 264 -1.31 9.33 10.53
CA LEU A 264 -0.12 10.04 10.08
C LEU A 264 0.81 10.23 11.27
N ILE A 265 1.94 9.51 11.28
CA ILE A 265 2.95 9.61 12.33
C ILE A 265 4.00 10.63 11.90
N VAL A 266 4.27 11.62 12.76
CA VAL A 266 5.25 12.68 12.48
C VAL A 266 6.66 12.21 12.84
N GLY A 267 7.62 12.43 11.95
CA GLY A 267 9.05 12.15 12.21
C GLY A 267 9.53 10.79 11.72
N CYS A 268 8.69 10.04 11.02
CA CYS A 268 9.05 8.79 10.33
C CYS A 268 8.17 8.60 9.08
N ASN A 269 8.53 7.67 8.21
CA ASN A 269 7.79 7.36 6.99
C ASN A 269 6.56 6.49 7.30
N SER A 270 5.39 7.09 7.48
CA SER A 270 4.13 6.40 7.82
C SER A 270 3.56 5.53 6.69
N SER A 271 4.11 5.59 5.49
CA SER A 271 3.76 4.62 4.42
C SER A 271 4.29 3.21 4.72
N ASP A 272 5.28 3.09 5.59
CA ASP A 272 5.87 1.82 6.03
C ASP A 272 5.83 1.72 7.56
N VAL A 273 4.79 1.10 8.08
CA VAL A 273 4.61 0.92 9.54
C VAL A 273 5.16 -0.44 9.96
N ILE A 274 6.08 -0.40 10.92
CA ILE A 274 6.70 -1.57 11.52
C ILE A 274 5.90 -1.96 12.78
N PRO A 275 5.18 -3.10 12.81
CA PRO A 275 4.39 -3.46 13.97
C PRO A 275 5.24 -3.70 15.21
N GLU A 276 4.86 -3.08 16.33
CA GLU A 276 5.51 -3.32 17.63
C GLU A 276 5.39 -4.79 18.10
N THR A 277 4.42 -5.52 17.57
CA THR A 277 4.19 -6.94 17.88
C THR A 277 5.13 -7.90 17.14
N LEU A 278 5.90 -7.40 16.15
CA LEU A 278 6.90 -8.22 15.46
C LEU A 278 8.02 -8.66 16.42
N PRO A 279 8.63 -9.85 16.17
CA PRO A 279 9.85 -10.24 16.86
C PRO A 279 10.91 -9.14 16.80
N ARG A 280 11.63 -8.94 17.91
CA ARG A 280 12.62 -7.88 18.03
C ARG A 280 13.70 -7.95 16.95
N GLU A 281 14.12 -9.16 16.60
CA GLU A 281 15.09 -9.40 15.52
C GLU A 281 14.63 -8.89 14.15
N MET A 282 13.32 -8.94 13.87
CA MET A 282 12.76 -8.39 12.62
C MET A 282 12.72 -6.86 12.65
N GLN A 283 12.38 -6.26 13.79
CA GLN A 283 12.42 -4.80 13.95
C GLN A 283 13.86 -4.29 13.78
N ASP A 284 14.82 -4.93 14.46
CA ASP A 284 16.24 -4.57 14.38
C ASP A 284 16.79 -4.77 12.95
N ALA A 285 16.38 -5.85 12.24
CA ALA A 285 16.75 -6.08 10.85
C ALA A 285 16.22 -4.97 9.92
N TYR A 286 14.96 -4.54 10.11
CA TYR A 286 14.39 -3.42 9.34
C TYR A 286 15.20 -2.13 9.53
N PHE A 287 15.46 -1.72 10.78
CA PHE A 287 16.18 -0.48 11.06
C PHE A 287 17.65 -0.57 10.66
N PHE A 288 18.26 -1.76 10.73
CA PHE A 288 19.58 -2.00 10.13
C PHE A 288 19.52 -1.75 8.63
N ALA A 289 18.59 -2.38 7.90
CA ALA A 289 18.44 -2.19 6.46
C ALA A 289 18.24 -0.72 6.08
N ALA A 290 17.39 0.01 6.82
CA ALA A 290 17.14 1.42 6.59
C ALA A 290 18.39 2.32 6.79
N SER A 291 19.44 1.84 7.47
CA SER A 291 20.70 2.56 7.70
C SER A 291 21.87 2.01 6.90
N ASP A 292 21.73 0.86 6.23
CA ASP A 292 22.80 0.20 5.50
C ASP A 292 22.63 0.35 3.98
N THR A 293 23.53 1.11 3.37
CA THR A 293 23.48 1.43 1.94
C THR A 293 23.51 0.18 1.05
N ASP A 294 24.25 -0.86 1.40
CA ASP A 294 24.37 -2.04 0.56
C ASP A 294 23.12 -2.91 0.64
N THR A 295 22.45 -2.96 1.79
CA THR A 295 21.14 -3.59 1.94
C THR A 295 20.06 -2.80 1.19
N LEU A 296 20.05 -1.47 1.29
CA LEU A 296 19.11 -0.64 0.53
C LEU A 296 19.25 -0.83 -0.97
N LYS A 297 20.44 -1.03 -1.51
CA LYS A 297 20.65 -1.36 -2.93
C LYS A 297 19.97 -2.68 -3.32
N LYS A 298 20.01 -3.72 -2.47
CA LYS A 298 19.34 -5.00 -2.72
C LYS A 298 17.81 -4.87 -2.75
N ILE A 299 17.28 -3.85 -2.08
CA ILE A 299 15.83 -3.59 -1.92
C ILE A 299 15.30 -2.62 -2.98
N SER A 300 16.13 -1.69 -3.45
CA SER A 300 15.75 -0.57 -4.31
C SER A 300 15.68 -0.96 -5.79
N PRO A 301 14.55 -0.75 -6.47
CA PRO A 301 14.44 -1.04 -7.91
C PRO A 301 15.43 -0.24 -8.78
N TYR A 302 15.93 0.89 -8.31
CA TYR A 302 16.89 1.71 -9.03
C TYR A 302 18.17 0.96 -9.45
N TYR A 303 18.59 -0.03 -8.68
CA TYR A 303 19.79 -0.84 -8.97
C TYR A 303 19.52 -2.06 -9.87
N TYR A 304 18.27 -2.21 -10.34
CA TYR A 304 17.82 -3.32 -11.19
C TYR A 304 17.10 -2.83 -12.46
N LEU A 305 17.36 -1.58 -12.90
CA LEU A 305 16.72 -0.98 -14.07
C LEU A 305 17.03 -1.72 -15.37
N ASP A 306 18.14 -2.43 -15.44
CA ASP A 306 18.51 -3.31 -16.55
C ASP A 306 17.48 -4.44 -16.79
N SER A 307 16.75 -4.85 -15.77
CA SER A 307 15.69 -5.86 -15.90
C SER A 307 14.34 -5.32 -16.39
N VAL A 308 14.14 -4.02 -16.44
CA VAL A 308 12.92 -3.42 -16.99
C VAL A 308 12.86 -3.69 -18.50
N SER A 309 11.81 -4.36 -18.97
CA SER A 309 11.68 -4.80 -20.36
C SER A 309 10.72 -3.95 -21.21
N VAL A 310 10.02 -2.98 -20.58
CA VAL A 310 8.90 -2.28 -21.19
C VAL A 310 9.14 -0.77 -21.25
N PRO A 311 8.49 -0.03 -22.17
CA PRO A 311 8.53 1.42 -22.18
C PRO A 311 7.90 2.00 -20.92
N VAL A 312 8.52 3.07 -20.40
CA VAL A 312 8.07 3.80 -19.20
C VAL A 312 7.86 5.26 -19.55
N GLN A 313 6.70 5.81 -19.22
CA GLN A 313 6.40 7.23 -19.37
C GLN A 313 6.28 7.88 -17.98
N ILE A 314 7.03 8.95 -17.74
CA ILE A 314 7.15 9.61 -16.44
C ILE A 314 6.65 11.05 -16.54
N HIS A 315 5.81 11.46 -15.59
CA HIS A 315 5.22 12.80 -15.52
C HIS A 315 5.47 13.39 -14.14
N TYR A 316 5.86 14.68 -14.08
CA TYR A 316 6.07 15.39 -12.83
C TYR A 316 5.75 16.88 -12.95
N GLY A 317 5.35 17.51 -11.85
CA GLY A 317 5.17 18.95 -11.75
C GLY A 317 6.46 19.63 -11.27
N THR A 318 6.76 20.85 -11.79
CA THR A 318 8.00 21.55 -11.42
C THR A 318 8.00 22.07 -9.99
N GLU A 319 6.82 22.25 -9.38
CA GLU A 319 6.65 22.67 -7.99
C GLU A 319 6.39 21.50 -7.03
N ASP A 320 6.45 20.27 -7.52
CA ASP A 320 6.34 19.10 -6.65
C ASP A 320 7.54 19.01 -5.68
N GLY A 321 7.30 18.51 -4.48
CA GLY A 321 8.33 18.41 -3.44
C GLY A 321 8.60 19.72 -2.67
N GLN A 322 7.94 20.84 -2.98
CA GLN A 322 7.99 22.06 -2.16
C GLN A 322 7.46 21.80 -0.74
N TYR A 323 6.48 20.93 -0.61
CA TYR A 323 6.00 20.42 0.68
C TYR A 323 6.59 19.04 0.97
N LEU A 324 6.75 18.70 2.25
CA LEU A 324 7.32 17.42 2.65
C LEU A 324 6.53 16.21 2.13
N SER A 325 5.22 16.36 1.93
CA SER A 325 4.34 15.32 1.37
C SER A 325 4.50 15.07 -0.13
N GLY A 326 5.16 15.96 -0.87
CA GLY A 326 5.38 15.83 -2.31
C GLY A 326 6.71 15.13 -2.64
N THR A 327 6.84 14.74 -3.91
CA THR A 327 8.03 14.05 -4.46
C THR A 327 8.90 15.04 -5.22
N PRO A 328 10.18 15.23 -4.85
CA PRO A 328 11.05 16.15 -5.57
C PRO A 328 11.16 15.82 -7.07
N PRO A 329 11.06 16.82 -7.99
CA PRO A 329 11.23 16.62 -9.43
C PRO A 329 12.50 15.86 -9.80
N GLN A 330 13.57 16.03 -9.02
CA GLN A 330 14.86 15.38 -9.22
C GLN A 330 14.76 13.84 -9.18
N TRP A 331 13.79 13.28 -8.46
CA TRP A 331 13.57 11.83 -8.43
C TRP A 331 13.08 11.28 -9.78
N SER A 332 12.15 11.99 -10.42
CA SER A 332 11.68 11.67 -11.78
C SER A 332 12.79 11.81 -12.82
N VAL A 333 13.62 12.86 -12.70
CA VAL A 333 14.79 13.06 -13.57
C VAL A 333 15.83 11.97 -13.37
N LYS A 334 16.21 11.67 -12.10
CA LYS A 334 17.15 10.58 -11.73
C LYS A 334 16.70 9.24 -12.31
N LEU A 335 15.43 8.88 -12.12
CA LEU A 335 14.86 7.63 -12.62
C LEU A 335 14.90 7.56 -14.14
N THR A 336 14.48 8.63 -14.82
CA THR A 336 14.49 8.67 -16.30
C THR A 336 15.90 8.51 -16.85
N GLN A 337 16.88 9.19 -16.25
CA GLN A 337 18.29 9.07 -16.66
C GLN A 337 18.78 7.65 -16.43
N GLY A 338 18.53 7.07 -15.25
CA GLY A 338 18.91 5.69 -14.96
C GLY A 338 18.32 4.66 -15.92
N LEU A 339 17.04 4.79 -16.28
CA LEU A 339 16.41 3.93 -17.30
C LEU A 339 17.11 4.07 -18.66
N ARG A 340 17.38 5.29 -19.11
CA ARG A 340 18.06 5.54 -20.39
C ARG A 340 19.48 5.01 -20.39
N ASP A 341 20.23 5.18 -19.31
CA ASP A 341 21.60 4.67 -19.13
C ASP A 341 21.63 3.12 -19.16
N ALA A 342 20.55 2.48 -18.65
CA ALA A 342 20.31 1.04 -18.78
C ALA A 342 19.81 0.61 -20.16
N GLY A 343 19.74 1.53 -21.15
CA GLY A 343 19.27 1.25 -22.51
C GLY A 343 17.77 1.04 -22.64
N LYS A 344 16.98 1.54 -21.67
CA LYS A 344 15.52 1.37 -21.63
C LYS A 344 14.81 2.56 -22.28
N GLN A 345 13.63 2.29 -22.85
CA GLN A 345 12.78 3.34 -23.40
C GLN A 345 12.09 4.08 -22.26
N ALA A 346 12.47 5.36 -22.04
CA ALA A 346 11.89 6.22 -21.01
C ALA A 346 11.58 7.62 -21.57
N GLU A 347 10.30 8.02 -21.43
CA GLU A 347 9.81 9.34 -21.74
C GLU A 347 9.66 10.16 -20.47
N LEU A 348 9.98 11.45 -20.51
CA LEU A 348 9.84 12.34 -19.37
C LEU A 348 9.06 13.59 -19.80
N TYR A 349 8.00 13.91 -19.06
CA TYR A 349 7.15 15.07 -19.25
C TYR A 349 7.10 15.93 -18.00
N GLN A 350 7.46 17.19 -18.18
CA GLN A 350 7.43 18.22 -17.16
C GLN A 350 6.17 19.08 -17.33
N TYR A 351 5.56 19.45 -16.19
CA TYR A 351 4.39 20.35 -16.14
C TYR A 351 4.74 21.55 -15.29
N GLU A 352 4.89 22.70 -15.97
CA GLU A 352 5.32 23.94 -15.34
C GLU A 352 4.28 24.49 -14.38
N GLY A 353 4.70 24.82 -13.14
CA GLY A 353 3.84 25.34 -12.09
C GLY A 353 2.93 24.31 -11.41
N GLU A 354 2.94 23.05 -11.87
CA GLU A 354 2.16 21.99 -11.21
C GLU A 354 2.91 21.39 -10.01
N GLY A 355 2.12 21.07 -8.98
CA GLY A 355 2.59 20.37 -7.78
C GLY A 355 2.46 18.85 -7.90
N HIS A 356 2.23 18.21 -6.75
CA HIS A 356 2.13 16.75 -6.64
C HIS A 356 0.90 16.15 -7.34
N SER A 357 -0.16 16.92 -7.52
CA SER A 357 -1.40 16.51 -8.21
C SER A 357 -1.82 17.60 -9.21
N PHE A 358 -1.96 17.22 -10.48
CA PHE A 358 -2.28 18.16 -11.56
C PHE A 358 -3.77 18.50 -11.56
N ILE A 359 -4.07 19.75 -11.89
CA ILE A 359 -5.44 20.26 -12.00
C ILE A 359 -5.67 20.93 -13.36
N GLY A 360 -6.94 21.07 -13.77
CA GLY A 360 -7.31 21.77 -15.00
C GLY A 360 -6.69 21.17 -16.26
N GLN A 361 -6.17 22.03 -17.15
CA GLN A 361 -5.63 21.62 -18.44
C GLN A 361 -4.41 20.67 -18.32
N PRO A 362 -3.43 20.89 -17.41
CA PRO A 362 -2.32 19.98 -17.22
C PRO A 362 -2.74 18.51 -16.93
N TRP A 363 -3.82 18.32 -16.17
CA TRP A 363 -4.40 17.00 -15.97
C TRP A 363 -4.88 16.34 -17.27
N PHE A 364 -5.61 17.09 -18.10
CA PHE A 364 -6.10 16.56 -19.38
C PHE A 364 -4.97 16.29 -20.36
N ASP A 365 -3.94 17.14 -20.38
CA ASP A 365 -2.75 16.93 -21.22
C ASP A 365 -1.99 15.67 -20.77
N PHE A 366 -1.83 15.47 -19.45
CA PHE A 366 -1.24 14.28 -18.86
C PHE A 366 -2.03 13.02 -19.24
N MET A 367 -3.33 12.99 -18.97
CA MET A 367 -4.14 11.82 -19.28
C MET A 367 -4.26 11.54 -20.77
N GLY A 368 -4.25 12.59 -21.60
CA GLY A 368 -4.20 12.44 -23.05
C GLY A 368 -2.89 11.82 -23.57
N ARG A 369 -1.74 12.10 -22.92
CA ARG A 369 -0.46 11.43 -23.20
C ARG A 369 -0.48 10.00 -22.71
N THR A 370 -0.93 9.78 -21.49
CA THR A 370 -1.14 8.46 -20.88
C THR A 370 -1.98 7.54 -21.78
N LEU A 371 -3.12 8.02 -22.27
CA LEU A 371 -4.00 7.27 -23.14
C LEU A 371 -3.30 6.85 -24.44
N ARG A 372 -2.67 7.80 -25.15
CA ARG A 372 -1.94 7.49 -26.40
C ARG A 372 -0.82 6.49 -26.16
N PHE A 373 -0.13 6.57 -25.03
CA PHE A 373 0.94 5.65 -24.67
C PHE A 373 0.39 4.24 -24.42
N PHE A 374 -0.69 4.10 -23.67
CA PHE A 374 -1.33 2.80 -23.48
C PHE A 374 -2.00 2.28 -24.77
N ASP A 375 -2.59 3.15 -25.60
CA ASP A 375 -3.13 2.73 -26.90
C ASP A 375 -2.02 2.14 -27.77
N GLN A 376 -0.82 2.72 -27.75
CA GLN A 376 0.32 2.24 -28.55
C GLN A 376 0.90 0.92 -28.03
N TYR A 377 1.12 0.79 -26.72
CA TYR A 377 1.92 -0.31 -26.17
C TYR A 377 1.11 -1.40 -25.46
N VAL A 378 -0.16 -1.16 -25.17
CA VAL A 378 -1.03 -2.12 -24.47
C VAL A 378 -2.21 -2.51 -25.36
N LYS A 379 -2.99 -1.53 -25.85
CA LYS A 379 -4.24 -1.82 -26.59
C LYS A 379 -4.00 -2.35 -27.99
N ASN A 380 -3.10 -1.72 -28.73
CA ASN A 380 -2.78 -2.05 -30.13
C ASN A 380 -1.43 -2.77 -30.24
N LYS A 381 -1.05 -3.53 -29.21
CA LYS A 381 0.14 -4.36 -29.24
C LYS A 381 -0.05 -5.44 -30.32
N ASP A 382 0.82 -5.42 -31.36
CA ASP A 382 0.91 -6.39 -32.44
C ASP A 382 1.50 -7.73 -31.96
#